data_108463f06fc34149c81547e6ad8a3cc6
#
_entry.id   108463f06fc34149c81547e6ad8a3cc6
#
_cell.length_a   1.000
_cell.length_b   1.000
_cell.length_c   1.000
_cell.angle_alpha   90.00
_cell.angle_beta   90.00
_cell.angle_gamma   90.00
#
_symmetry.space_group_name_H-M   'P 1'
#
loop_
_entity.id
_entity.type
_entity.pdbx_description
1 polymer ?
#
loop_
_entity_poly.entity_id
_entity_poly.type
_entity_poly.pdbx_seq_one_letter_code
_entity_poly.pdbx_strand_id
1 'polypeptide(L)'
;MKEIIKNPLGHAIMLQVMGLVLLVAALLSFSILPAEAEDAASAEAQELVNKARLSFQSLLRDPNMTWFRDHLKDAKGVLIVPQLLKAAFFVGGSGGSGVLLARNEKTGEWSEPAFYTLGSGSFGLQFGAEASEVILLVMTPRGVEALLTSTLKLGGDASVAIGPVGGGVQGATANLSADILSFALSKGLFAGISLEGAVVAARDDWNNAYYGKAVRPLDILMNRSVSNSHSAELRATVGKAVDGK
;
A
#
# COMPACT_ATOMS: atom_id res chain seq x y z
N MET A 1 36.19 -37.78 -32.47
CA MET A 1 35.61 -36.42 -32.45
C MET A 1 36.04 -35.56 -33.66
N LYS A 2 37.25 -35.76 -34.24
CA LYS A 2 37.72 -34.99 -35.42
C LYS A 2 37.09 -35.42 -36.77
N GLU A 3 36.53 -36.61 -36.92
CA GLU A 3 35.91 -37.06 -38.18
C GLU A 3 34.43 -36.67 -38.35
N ILE A 4 33.73 -36.36 -37.27
CA ILE A 4 32.32 -35.94 -37.34
C ILE A 4 32.18 -34.54 -37.95
N ILE A 5 33.24 -33.71 -37.84
CA ILE A 5 33.24 -32.31 -38.29
C ILE A 5 33.42 -32.17 -39.83
N LYS A 6 33.83 -33.25 -40.53
CA LYS A 6 34.01 -33.23 -42.00
C LYS A 6 32.78 -33.69 -42.80
N ASN A 7 31.73 -34.15 -42.15
CA ASN A 7 30.56 -34.66 -42.83
C ASN A 7 29.41 -33.60 -42.72
N PRO A 8 28.89 -33.11 -43.82
CA PRO A 8 27.81 -32.08 -43.84
C PRO A 8 26.59 -32.55 -43.02
N LEU A 9 26.34 -33.86 -42.98
CA LEU A 9 25.26 -34.46 -42.17
C LEU A 9 25.55 -34.30 -40.65
N GLY A 10 26.82 -34.45 -40.25
CA GLY A 10 27.24 -34.28 -38.83
C GLY A 10 27.12 -32.83 -38.35
N HIS A 11 27.41 -31.86 -39.22
CA HIS A 11 27.21 -30.45 -38.91
C HIS A 11 25.72 -30.09 -38.72
N ALA A 12 24.86 -30.61 -39.57
CA ALA A 12 23.40 -30.37 -39.48
C ALA A 12 22.82 -30.97 -38.19
N ILE A 13 23.24 -32.16 -37.81
CA ILE A 13 22.79 -32.80 -36.55
C ILE A 13 23.30 -32.05 -35.32
N MET A 14 24.57 -31.63 -35.33
CA MET A 14 25.16 -30.87 -34.22
C MET A 14 24.47 -29.51 -34.03
N LEU A 15 24.13 -28.77 -35.12
CA LEU A 15 23.38 -27.53 -35.06
C LEU A 15 21.95 -27.72 -34.54
N GLN A 16 21.27 -28.81 -34.94
CA GLN A 16 19.93 -29.14 -34.43
C GLN A 16 19.96 -29.47 -32.92
N VAL A 17 20.94 -30.27 -32.47
CA VAL A 17 21.08 -30.62 -31.04
C VAL A 17 21.42 -29.38 -30.21
N MET A 18 22.32 -28.50 -30.71
CA MET A 18 22.67 -27.28 -30.04
C MET A 18 21.46 -26.30 -29.96
N GLY A 19 20.69 -26.22 -31.05
CA GLY A 19 19.44 -25.43 -31.08
C GLY A 19 18.40 -25.96 -30.08
N LEU A 20 18.25 -27.28 -29.96
CA LEU A 20 17.34 -27.92 -29.00
C LEU A 20 17.78 -27.68 -27.55
N VAL A 21 19.08 -27.78 -27.27
CA VAL A 21 19.65 -27.51 -25.93
C VAL A 21 19.44 -26.06 -25.53
N LEU A 22 19.65 -25.11 -26.44
CA LEU A 22 19.41 -23.67 -26.19
C LEU A 22 17.92 -23.39 -25.99
N LEU A 23 17.04 -24.05 -26.73
CA LEU A 23 15.58 -23.91 -26.57
C LEU A 23 15.12 -24.45 -25.21
N VAL A 24 15.62 -25.61 -24.79
CA VAL A 24 15.30 -26.21 -23.48
C VAL A 24 15.85 -25.35 -22.34
N ALA A 25 17.07 -24.82 -22.47
CA ALA A 25 17.64 -23.91 -21.49
C ALA A 25 16.82 -22.61 -21.37
N ALA A 26 16.36 -22.03 -22.49
CA ALA A 26 15.48 -20.84 -22.50
C ALA A 26 14.10 -21.13 -21.86
N LEU A 27 13.53 -22.31 -22.10
CA LEU A 27 12.26 -22.73 -21.49
C LEU A 27 12.39 -22.95 -19.97
N LEU A 28 13.51 -23.52 -19.51
CA LEU A 28 13.78 -23.72 -18.09
C LEU A 28 14.04 -22.39 -17.37
N SER A 29 14.70 -21.43 -18.02
CA SER A 29 14.93 -20.08 -17.46
C SER A 29 13.63 -19.28 -17.30
N PHE A 30 12.66 -19.50 -18.20
CA PHE A 30 11.35 -18.81 -18.13
C PHE A 30 10.45 -19.33 -17.00
N SER A 31 10.68 -20.54 -16.51
CA SER A 31 9.86 -21.16 -15.46
C SER A 31 10.28 -20.78 -14.02
N ILE A 32 11.48 -20.21 -13.83
CA ILE A 32 12.02 -19.85 -12.51
C ILE A 32 11.69 -18.38 -12.15
N LEU A 33 11.63 -17.48 -13.15
CA LEU A 33 11.40 -16.05 -12.94
C LEU A 33 10.10 -15.66 -12.18
N PRO A 34 8.94 -16.28 -12.42
CA PRO A 34 7.71 -15.90 -11.71
C PRO A 34 7.71 -16.28 -10.22
N ALA A 35 8.33 -17.37 -9.81
CA ALA A 35 8.37 -17.81 -8.41
C ALA A 35 9.24 -16.87 -7.55
N GLU A 36 10.42 -16.48 -8.04
CA GLU A 36 11.30 -15.53 -7.32
C GLU A 36 10.65 -14.14 -7.19
N ALA A 37 9.88 -13.70 -8.19
CA ALA A 37 9.17 -12.44 -8.14
C ALA A 37 8.00 -12.47 -7.13
N GLU A 38 7.30 -13.59 -6.99
CA GLU A 38 6.22 -13.77 -6.03
C GLU A 38 6.76 -13.83 -4.59
N ASP A 39 7.86 -14.53 -4.36
CA ASP A 39 8.53 -14.56 -3.07
C ASP A 39 9.04 -13.17 -2.64
N ALA A 40 9.62 -12.41 -3.58
CA ALA A 40 10.06 -11.05 -3.32
C ALA A 40 8.87 -10.13 -2.97
N ALA A 41 7.77 -10.20 -3.74
CA ALA A 41 6.56 -9.42 -3.47
C ALA A 41 5.93 -9.78 -2.12
N SER A 42 5.94 -11.06 -1.73
CA SER A 42 5.47 -11.50 -0.43
C SER A 42 6.33 -10.94 0.72
N ALA A 43 7.65 -10.96 0.58
CA ALA A 43 8.57 -10.41 1.57
C ALA A 43 8.41 -8.89 1.73
N GLU A 44 8.30 -8.17 0.61
CA GLU A 44 8.05 -6.72 0.61
C GLU A 44 6.70 -6.37 1.26
N ALA A 45 5.65 -7.15 0.99
CA ALA A 45 4.34 -6.99 1.60
C ALA A 45 4.39 -7.19 3.13
N GLN A 46 5.11 -8.21 3.60
CA GLN A 46 5.32 -8.46 5.03
C GLN A 46 6.09 -7.32 5.70
N GLU A 47 7.14 -6.83 5.06
CA GLU A 47 7.91 -5.67 5.56
C GLU A 47 7.03 -4.43 5.65
N LEU A 48 6.17 -4.18 4.66
CA LEU A 48 5.23 -3.06 4.67
C LEU A 48 4.24 -3.16 5.83
N VAL A 49 3.70 -4.34 6.14
CA VAL A 49 2.82 -4.56 7.30
C VAL A 49 3.52 -4.19 8.61
N ASN A 50 4.80 -4.60 8.77
CA ASN A 50 5.60 -4.24 9.95
C ASN A 50 5.84 -2.74 10.05
N LYS A 51 6.23 -2.09 8.94
CA LYS A 51 6.42 -0.63 8.87
C LYS A 51 5.13 0.12 9.18
N ALA A 52 3.99 -0.33 8.63
CA ALA A 52 2.69 0.27 8.89
C ALA A 52 2.30 0.21 10.38
N ARG A 53 2.59 -0.90 11.05
CA ARG A 53 2.38 -1.00 12.50
C ARG A 53 3.20 0.01 13.28
N LEU A 54 4.49 0.17 12.93
CA LEU A 54 5.38 1.12 13.61
C LEU A 54 4.94 2.57 13.37
N SER A 55 4.60 2.93 12.13
CA SER A 55 4.06 4.26 11.79
C SER A 55 2.78 4.56 12.55
N PHE A 56 1.85 3.61 12.61
CA PHE A 56 0.61 3.79 13.36
C PHE A 56 0.88 3.97 14.87
N GLN A 57 1.80 3.21 15.45
CA GLN A 57 2.21 3.38 16.84
C GLN A 57 2.88 4.74 17.10
N SER A 58 3.69 5.23 16.15
CA SER A 58 4.32 6.55 16.23
C SER A 58 3.26 7.65 16.30
N LEU A 59 2.26 7.58 15.41
CA LEU A 59 1.14 8.53 15.40
C LEU A 59 0.33 8.50 16.70
N LEU A 60 0.06 7.33 17.25
CA LEU A 60 -0.69 7.22 18.50
C LEU A 60 0.05 7.84 19.72
N ARG A 61 1.38 7.87 19.70
CA ARG A 61 2.21 8.43 20.76
C ARG A 61 2.39 9.95 20.68
N ASP A 62 2.09 10.54 19.52
CA ASP A 62 2.27 11.98 19.34
C ASP A 62 1.20 12.75 20.11
N PRO A 63 1.60 13.70 20.98
CA PRO A 63 0.65 14.49 21.79
C PRO A 63 -0.28 15.35 20.92
N ASN A 64 0.13 15.73 19.71
CA ASN A 64 -0.68 16.53 18.80
C ASN A 64 -1.80 15.74 18.11
N MET A 65 -1.80 14.41 18.25
CA MET A 65 -2.78 13.51 17.62
C MET A 65 -3.97 13.14 18.54
N THR A 66 -4.31 14.00 19.49
CA THR A 66 -5.44 13.77 20.41
C THR A 66 -6.75 13.59 19.64
N TRP A 67 -7.03 14.49 18.69
CA TRP A 67 -8.24 14.39 17.88
C TRP A 67 -8.32 13.04 17.12
N PHE A 68 -7.22 12.60 16.55
CA PHE A 68 -7.15 11.32 15.85
C PHE A 68 -7.48 10.14 16.78
N ARG A 69 -6.88 10.10 17.97
CA ARG A 69 -7.15 9.03 18.96
C ARG A 69 -8.61 9.00 19.38
N ASP A 70 -9.19 10.14 19.66
CA ASP A 70 -10.56 10.26 20.15
C ASP A 70 -11.60 9.83 19.10
N HIS A 71 -11.28 10.02 17.80
CA HIS A 71 -12.19 9.74 16.68
C HIS A 71 -11.87 8.45 15.92
N LEU A 72 -10.80 7.75 16.30
CA LEU A 72 -10.46 6.48 15.66
C LEU A 72 -11.57 5.43 15.79
N LYS A 73 -12.33 5.47 16.88
CA LYS A 73 -13.50 4.61 17.11
C LYS A 73 -14.63 4.82 16.09
N ASP A 74 -14.71 5.98 15.48
CA ASP A 74 -15.72 6.34 14.48
C ASP A 74 -15.29 5.96 13.06
N ALA A 75 -14.00 5.65 12.88
CA ALA A 75 -13.43 5.30 11.59
C ALA A 75 -13.97 3.96 11.06
N LYS A 76 -14.23 3.93 9.77
CA LYS A 76 -14.63 2.74 9.00
C LYS A 76 -13.44 2.01 8.41
N GLY A 77 -12.31 2.70 8.26
CA GLY A 77 -11.06 2.16 7.75
C GLY A 77 -9.86 3.05 8.07
N VAL A 78 -8.67 2.47 7.99
CA VAL A 78 -7.39 3.16 8.16
C VAL A 78 -6.44 2.69 7.06
N LEU A 79 -6.01 3.62 6.19
CA LEU A 79 -4.93 3.37 5.22
C LEU A 79 -3.64 3.99 5.76
N ILE A 80 -2.64 3.15 5.96
CA ILE A 80 -1.35 3.52 6.53
C ILE A 80 -0.30 3.40 5.44
N VAL A 81 0.34 4.52 5.09
CA VAL A 81 1.46 4.62 4.12
C VAL A 81 2.71 5.00 4.91
N PRO A 82 3.56 4.03 5.31
CA PRO A 82 4.70 4.29 6.18
C PRO A 82 5.75 5.18 5.57
N GLN A 83 5.79 5.24 4.24
CA GLN A 83 6.73 6.08 3.52
C GLN A 83 6.10 6.58 2.22
N LEU A 84 5.84 7.88 2.17
CA LEU A 84 5.48 8.63 0.98
C LEU A 84 6.69 9.46 0.57
N LEU A 85 7.34 9.10 -0.53
CA LEU A 85 8.47 9.84 -1.09
C LEU A 85 7.94 10.92 -2.04
N LYS A 86 8.37 12.15 -1.83
CA LYS A 86 8.09 13.28 -2.70
C LYS A 86 9.40 13.79 -3.30
N ALA A 87 9.44 13.94 -4.60
CA ALA A 87 10.54 14.57 -5.31
C ALA A 87 9.99 15.59 -6.30
N ALA A 88 10.59 16.77 -6.33
CA ALA A 88 10.18 17.84 -7.23
C ALA A 88 11.40 18.63 -7.73
N PHE A 89 11.36 19.00 -9.01
CA PHE A 89 12.34 19.89 -9.65
C PHE A 89 11.64 21.02 -10.42
N PHE A 90 10.94 20.81 -11.48
CA PHE A 90 9.97 21.70 -12.14
C PHE A 90 8.61 21.01 -12.24
N VAL A 91 8.68 19.70 -12.32
CA VAL A 91 7.56 18.77 -12.21
C VAL A 91 7.89 17.89 -11.03
N GLY A 92 6.94 17.65 -10.17
CA GLY A 92 7.11 16.83 -8.99
C GLY A 92 6.12 15.69 -8.96
N GLY A 93 6.44 14.70 -8.15
CA GLY A 93 5.54 13.60 -7.85
C GLY A 93 5.77 13.09 -6.45
N SER A 94 4.77 12.40 -5.91
CA SER A 94 4.94 11.60 -4.70
C SER A 94 4.40 10.20 -4.93
N GLY A 95 5.01 9.23 -4.24
CA GLY A 95 4.58 7.84 -4.31
C GLY A 95 4.98 7.07 -3.09
N GLY A 96 4.13 6.13 -2.68
CA GLY A 96 4.37 5.24 -1.56
C GLY A 96 3.38 4.08 -1.54
N SER A 97 3.77 2.98 -0.91
CA SER A 97 2.90 1.83 -0.69
C SER A 97 2.32 1.87 0.73
N GLY A 98 1.10 1.38 0.88
CA GLY A 98 0.40 1.36 2.15
C GLY A 98 -0.50 0.14 2.31
N VAL A 99 -1.01 -0.03 3.53
CA VAL A 99 -1.98 -1.06 3.87
C VAL A 99 -3.26 -0.46 4.40
N LEU A 100 -4.39 -0.94 3.89
CA LEU A 100 -5.73 -0.57 4.32
C LEU A 100 -6.31 -1.68 5.19
N LEU A 101 -6.83 -1.30 6.36
CA LEU A 101 -7.68 -2.14 7.18
C LEU A 101 -9.08 -1.52 7.22
N ALA A 102 -10.12 -2.33 7.08
CA ALA A 102 -11.51 -1.92 7.23
C ALA A 102 -12.09 -2.49 8.52
N ARG A 103 -12.94 -1.69 9.18
CA ARG A 103 -13.61 -2.09 10.42
C ARG A 103 -14.98 -2.69 10.12
N ASN A 104 -15.28 -3.79 10.75
CA ASN A 104 -16.63 -4.33 10.74
C ASN A 104 -17.49 -3.52 11.72
N GLU A 105 -18.51 -2.85 11.24
CA GLU A 105 -19.37 -2.00 12.08
C GLU A 105 -20.18 -2.78 13.10
N LYS A 106 -20.45 -4.08 12.86
CA LYS A 106 -21.25 -4.92 13.75
C LYS A 106 -20.41 -5.54 14.87
N THR A 107 -19.19 -6.02 14.52
CA THR A 107 -18.33 -6.73 15.49
C THR A 107 -17.24 -5.84 16.07
N GLY A 108 -16.93 -4.70 15.43
CA GLY A 108 -15.82 -3.84 15.78
C GLY A 108 -14.45 -4.35 15.34
N GLU A 109 -14.37 -5.55 14.76
CA GLU A 109 -13.12 -6.17 14.35
C GLU A 109 -12.53 -5.53 13.09
N TRP A 110 -11.21 -5.46 13.02
CA TRP A 110 -10.47 -5.01 11.86
C TRP A 110 -10.18 -6.15 10.89
N SER A 111 -10.26 -5.87 9.60
CA SER A 111 -9.97 -6.83 8.53
C SER A 111 -8.48 -7.20 8.48
N GLU A 112 -8.16 -8.20 7.68
CA GLU A 112 -6.81 -8.38 7.15
C GLU A 112 -6.40 -7.17 6.29
N PRO A 113 -5.08 -6.86 6.15
CA PRO A 113 -4.60 -5.73 5.37
C PRO A 113 -4.70 -5.97 3.87
N ALA A 114 -5.25 -5.01 3.13
CA ALA A 114 -5.16 -4.95 1.68
C ALA A 114 -4.09 -3.93 1.27
N PHE A 115 -3.32 -4.22 0.22
CA PHE A 115 -2.17 -3.43 -0.21
C PHE A 115 -2.54 -2.45 -1.31
N TYR A 116 -2.04 -1.22 -1.17
CA TYR A 116 -2.30 -0.10 -2.07
C TYR A 116 -1.04 0.70 -2.37
N THR A 117 -1.06 1.42 -3.46
CA THR A 117 -0.12 2.51 -3.76
C THR A 117 -0.86 3.83 -3.70
N LEU A 118 -0.27 4.83 -3.05
CA LEU A 118 -0.69 6.22 -3.07
C LEU A 118 0.30 7.00 -3.94
N GLY A 119 -0.20 7.75 -4.92
CA GLY A 119 0.63 8.57 -5.79
C GLY A 119 -0.03 9.89 -6.15
N SER A 120 0.76 10.94 -6.33
CA SER A 120 0.28 12.22 -6.84
C SER A 120 1.31 12.88 -7.75
N GLY A 121 0.82 13.64 -8.74
CA GLY A 121 1.64 14.55 -9.54
C GLY A 121 1.48 15.99 -9.04
N SER A 122 2.54 16.78 -9.09
CA SER A 122 2.52 18.20 -8.79
C SER A 122 3.32 18.99 -9.80
N PHE A 123 2.86 20.20 -10.09
CA PHE A 123 3.60 21.18 -10.90
C PHE A 123 3.94 22.37 -10.03
N GLY A 124 5.19 22.83 -10.05
CA GLY A 124 5.61 24.01 -9.31
C GLY A 124 7.12 24.10 -9.13
N LEU A 125 7.59 25.31 -8.78
CA LEU A 125 9.00 25.62 -8.49
C LEU A 125 9.35 25.18 -7.05
N GLN A 126 9.25 23.86 -6.77
CA GLN A 126 9.71 23.30 -5.52
C GLN A 126 10.88 22.35 -5.79
N PHE A 127 12.02 22.64 -5.15
CA PHE A 127 13.21 21.80 -5.26
C PHE A 127 13.35 21.02 -3.95
N GLY A 128 13.44 19.69 -4.04
CA GLY A 128 13.74 18.86 -2.87
C GLY A 128 13.19 17.46 -2.95
N ALA A 129 13.68 16.64 -2.05
CA ALA A 129 13.16 15.33 -1.74
C ALA A 129 12.72 15.30 -0.28
N GLU A 130 11.56 14.75 -0.03
CA GLU A 130 10.97 14.62 1.30
C GLU A 130 10.36 13.24 1.46
N ALA A 131 10.51 12.66 2.66
CA ALA A 131 9.82 11.45 3.05
C ALA A 131 8.84 11.78 4.19
N SER A 132 7.62 11.30 4.07
CA SER A 132 6.56 11.48 5.06
C SER A 132 5.88 10.16 5.34
N GLU A 133 5.45 9.94 6.58
CA GLU A 133 4.48 8.91 6.91
C GLU A 133 3.09 9.52 6.72
N VAL A 134 2.18 8.79 6.06
CA VAL A 134 0.81 9.28 5.82
C VAL A 134 -0.20 8.27 6.33
N ILE A 135 -1.20 8.77 7.05
CA ILE A 135 -2.33 7.96 7.50
C ILE A 135 -3.62 8.63 7.03
N LEU A 136 -4.46 7.84 6.36
CA LEU A 136 -5.78 8.23 5.92
C LEU A 136 -6.81 7.54 6.81
N LEU A 137 -7.58 8.35 7.54
CA LEU A 137 -8.69 7.87 8.35
C LEU A 137 -9.96 7.93 7.51
N VAL A 138 -10.53 6.78 7.18
CA VAL A 138 -11.76 6.67 6.38
C VAL A 138 -12.95 6.77 7.32
N MET A 139 -13.73 7.85 7.19
CA MET A 139 -14.79 8.20 8.14
C MET A 139 -16.17 7.72 7.70
N THR A 140 -16.39 7.50 6.39
CA THR A 140 -17.70 7.14 5.85
C THR A 140 -17.70 5.78 5.15
N PRO A 141 -18.85 5.09 5.08
CA PRO A 141 -19.00 3.90 4.24
C PRO A 141 -18.66 4.17 2.78
N ARG A 142 -19.03 5.35 2.24
CA ARG A 142 -18.69 5.76 0.88
C ARG A 142 -17.18 5.80 0.65
N GLY A 143 -16.40 6.28 1.63
CA GLY A 143 -14.94 6.28 1.57
C GLY A 143 -14.36 4.86 1.50
N VAL A 144 -14.95 3.91 2.25
CA VAL A 144 -14.57 2.50 2.16
C VAL A 144 -14.91 1.92 0.79
N GLU A 145 -16.16 2.13 0.31
CA GLU A 145 -16.63 1.62 -0.99
C GLU A 145 -15.76 2.13 -2.14
N ALA A 146 -15.36 3.40 -2.11
CA ALA A 146 -14.46 3.98 -3.09
C ALA A 146 -13.09 3.28 -3.11
N LEU A 147 -12.57 2.88 -1.95
CA LEU A 147 -11.30 2.14 -1.82
C LEU A 147 -11.40 0.65 -2.24
N LEU A 148 -12.61 0.10 -2.42
CA LEU A 148 -12.78 -1.25 -2.96
C LEU A 148 -12.61 -1.31 -4.48
N THR A 149 -12.61 -0.17 -5.16
CA THR A 149 -12.31 -0.08 -6.59
C THR A 149 -10.81 -0.24 -6.83
N SER A 150 -10.42 -0.64 -8.03
CA SER A 150 -9.00 -0.81 -8.37
C SER A 150 -8.22 0.50 -8.33
N THR A 151 -8.88 1.63 -8.53
CA THR A 151 -8.25 2.95 -8.54
C THR A 151 -9.26 3.99 -8.04
N LEU A 152 -8.82 4.81 -7.08
CA LEU A 152 -9.58 5.89 -6.48
C LEU A 152 -8.82 7.21 -6.66
N LYS A 153 -9.50 8.26 -7.10
CA LYS A 153 -8.98 9.64 -7.12
C LYS A 153 -9.53 10.42 -5.92
N LEU A 154 -8.65 10.80 -5.01
CA LEU A 154 -8.99 11.60 -3.84
C LEU A 154 -9.44 13.01 -4.25
N GLY A 155 -10.54 13.50 -3.66
CA GLY A 155 -11.18 14.76 -4.04
C GLY A 155 -12.13 14.66 -5.22
N GLY A 156 -12.08 13.54 -5.99
CA GLY A 156 -13.00 13.26 -7.08
C GLY A 156 -14.04 12.20 -6.70
N ASP A 157 -13.57 10.97 -6.46
CA ASP A 157 -14.46 9.82 -6.18
C ASP A 157 -14.88 9.78 -4.70
N ALA A 158 -13.95 10.14 -3.78
CA ALA A 158 -14.22 10.37 -2.38
C ALA A 158 -13.63 11.70 -1.94
N SER A 159 -14.35 12.44 -1.10
CA SER A 159 -13.87 13.70 -0.54
C SER A 159 -12.73 13.46 0.45
N VAL A 160 -11.69 14.28 0.37
CA VAL A 160 -10.54 14.24 1.28
C VAL A 160 -10.34 15.60 1.92
N ALA A 161 -10.06 15.60 3.22
CA ALA A 161 -9.70 16.81 3.95
C ALA A 161 -8.49 16.56 4.85
N ILE A 162 -7.85 17.65 5.26
CA ILE A 162 -6.77 17.61 6.22
C ILE A 162 -7.35 17.33 7.61
N GLY A 163 -6.83 16.32 8.29
CA GLY A 163 -7.24 16.00 9.65
C GLY A 163 -6.71 17.01 10.67
N PRO A 164 -7.44 17.27 11.76
CA PRO A 164 -7.01 18.20 12.82
C PRO A 164 -5.75 17.71 13.52
N VAL A 165 -4.76 18.62 13.70
CA VAL A 165 -3.49 18.35 14.37
C VAL A 165 -3.26 19.44 15.42
N GLY A 166 -2.84 19.05 16.64
CA GLY A 166 -2.60 19.96 17.74
C GLY A 166 -3.84 20.33 18.55
N GLY A 167 -3.64 21.06 19.67
CA GLY A 167 -4.71 21.44 20.60
C GLY A 167 -5.58 22.62 20.17
N GLY A 168 -5.34 23.18 18.99
CA GLY A 168 -6.08 24.33 18.48
C GLY A 168 -7.16 23.90 17.47
N VAL A 169 -8.41 23.89 17.91
CA VAL A 169 -9.60 23.74 17.03
C VAL A 169 -9.66 24.88 15.99
N GLN A 170 -8.84 25.89 16.11
CA GLN A 170 -8.83 27.10 15.28
C GLN A 170 -8.21 26.94 13.88
N GLY A 171 -7.55 25.80 13.58
CA GLY A 171 -7.14 25.44 12.22
C GLY A 171 -8.15 24.54 11.50
N ALA A 172 -9.16 24.07 12.20
CA ALA A 172 -10.16 23.15 11.70
C ALA A 172 -11.38 23.87 11.06
N THR A 173 -11.13 24.62 10.02
CA THR A 173 -12.06 24.60 8.89
C THR A 173 -11.91 23.28 8.12
N ALA A 174 -11.38 22.25 8.80
CA ALA A 174 -11.39 20.89 8.30
C ALA A 174 -12.84 20.51 8.07
N ASN A 175 -13.19 20.24 6.82
CA ASN A 175 -14.49 19.68 6.50
C ASN A 175 -14.54 18.26 7.10
N LEU A 176 -14.91 18.19 8.39
CA LEU A 176 -15.00 16.92 9.15
C LEU A 176 -16.08 16.00 8.59
N SER A 177 -16.88 16.47 7.63
CA SER A 177 -17.81 15.66 6.85
C SER A 177 -17.16 15.02 5.61
N ALA A 178 -15.85 15.20 5.40
CA ALA A 178 -15.13 14.50 4.34
C ALA A 178 -15.14 12.98 4.55
N ASP A 179 -15.12 12.25 3.45
CA ASP A 179 -15.08 10.79 3.48
C ASP A 179 -13.76 10.26 4.07
N ILE A 180 -12.67 11.02 3.85
CA ILE A 180 -11.32 10.64 4.26
C ILE A 180 -10.61 11.85 4.89
N LEU A 181 -9.96 11.63 6.02
CA LEU A 181 -9.11 12.62 6.69
C LEU A 181 -7.65 12.19 6.60
N SER A 182 -6.77 13.11 6.17
CA SER A 182 -5.35 12.86 5.98
C SER A 182 -4.51 13.44 7.11
N PHE A 183 -3.56 12.63 7.60
CA PHE A 183 -2.57 13.00 8.61
C PHE A 183 -1.20 12.62 8.07
N ALA A 184 -0.19 13.48 8.28
CA ALA A 184 1.17 13.19 7.86
C ALA A 184 2.19 13.56 8.93
N LEU A 185 3.20 12.72 9.07
CA LEU A 185 4.40 12.97 9.84
C LEU A 185 5.55 13.27 8.87
N SER A 186 6.08 14.47 8.91
CA SER A 186 7.24 14.87 8.13
C SER A 186 8.28 15.52 9.07
N LYS A 187 9.55 15.10 8.95
CA LYS A 187 10.65 15.62 9.78
C LYS A 187 10.38 15.60 11.30
N GLY A 188 9.69 14.57 11.79
CA GLY A 188 9.37 14.41 13.21
C GLY A 188 8.22 15.27 13.71
N LEU A 189 7.51 15.97 12.82
CA LEU A 189 6.33 16.77 13.15
C LEU A 189 5.13 16.27 12.34
N PHE A 190 4.03 16.03 13.02
CA PHE A 190 2.76 15.81 12.35
C PHE A 190 2.19 17.14 11.82
N ALA A 191 1.80 17.11 10.55
CA ALA A 191 1.14 18.23 9.88
C ALA A 191 0.01 17.69 9.02
N GLY A 192 -0.93 18.55 8.68
CA GLY A 192 -1.89 18.25 7.66
C GLY A 192 -1.24 18.25 6.27
N ILE A 193 -1.58 17.28 5.45
CA ILE A 193 -1.16 17.21 4.05
C ILE A 193 -2.39 17.19 3.15
N SER A 194 -2.40 18.05 2.14
CA SER A 194 -3.43 17.97 1.10
C SER A 194 -3.08 16.85 0.12
N LEU A 195 -4.00 15.93 -0.02
CA LEU A 195 -3.92 14.80 -0.97
C LEU A 195 -4.98 14.91 -2.07
N GLU A 196 -5.55 16.09 -2.25
CA GLU A 196 -6.51 16.33 -3.32
C GLU A 196 -5.87 16.07 -4.69
N GLY A 197 -6.53 15.27 -5.52
CA GLY A 197 -6.00 14.84 -6.81
C GLY A 197 -5.03 13.66 -6.76
N ALA A 198 -4.65 13.19 -5.57
CA ALA A 198 -3.86 11.98 -5.44
C ALA A 198 -4.68 10.74 -5.84
N VAL A 199 -3.98 9.72 -6.31
CA VAL A 199 -4.56 8.44 -6.74
C VAL A 199 -4.15 7.35 -5.76
N VAL A 200 -5.13 6.59 -5.29
CA VAL A 200 -4.93 5.36 -4.51
C VAL A 200 -5.29 4.19 -5.41
N ALA A 201 -4.37 3.28 -5.63
CA ALA A 201 -4.56 2.11 -6.49
C ALA A 201 -4.25 0.81 -5.74
N ALA A 202 -5.09 -0.20 -5.93
CA ALA A 202 -4.87 -1.51 -5.32
C ALA A 202 -3.61 -2.19 -5.92
N ARG A 203 -2.84 -2.86 -5.07
CA ARG A 203 -1.66 -3.66 -5.43
C ARG A 203 -2.06 -5.14 -5.47
N ASP A 204 -2.68 -5.54 -6.59
CA ASP A 204 -3.15 -6.93 -6.75
C ASP A 204 -1.98 -7.94 -6.71
N ASP A 205 -0.81 -7.56 -7.23
CA ASP A 205 0.42 -8.33 -7.15
C ASP A 205 0.81 -8.63 -5.69
N TRP A 206 0.81 -7.63 -4.82
CA TRP A 206 1.14 -7.78 -3.41
C TRP A 206 0.03 -8.47 -2.62
N ASN A 207 -1.24 -8.17 -2.92
CA ASN A 207 -2.38 -8.87 -2.33
C ASN A 207 -2.29 -10.37 -2.62
N ASN A 208 -2.04 -10.75 -3.87
CA ASN A 208 -1.95 -12.16 -4.27
C ASN A 208 -0.74 -12.85 -3.62
N ALA A 209 0.43 -12.23 -3.64
CA ALA A 209 1.66 -12.77 -3.05
C ALA A 209 1.54 -12.93 -1.52
N TYR A 210 0.95 -11.95 -0.82
CA TYR A 210 0.80 -11.99 0.64
C TYR A 210 -0.14 -13.09 1.13
N TYR A 211 -1.22 -13.37 0.37
CA TYR A 211 -2.21 -14.39 0.72
C TYR A 211 -2.02 -15.72 -0.01
N GLY A 212 -1.03 -15.83 -0.92
CA GLY A 212 -0.75 -17.04 -1.69
C GLY A 212 -1.88 -17.47 -2.63
N LYS A 213 -2.77 -16.55 -3.01
CA LYS A 213 -3.88 -16.80 -3.95
C LYS A 213 -4.41 -15.49 -4.53
N ALA A 214 -5.07 -15.58 -5.69
CA ALA A 214 -5.73 -14.43 -6.31
C ALA A 214 -6.86 -13.89 -5.42
N VAL A 215 -6.74 -12.64 -4.96
CA VAL A 215 -7.71 -11.96 -4.11
C VAL A 215 -7.78 -10.47 -4.44
N ARG A 216 -8.96 -9.89 -4.30
CA ARG A 216 -9.21 -8.47 -4.48
C ARG A 216 -9.45 -7.78 -3.14
N PRO A 217 -9.34 -6.46 -3.06
CA PRO A 217 -9.64 -5.70 -1.85
C PRO A 217 -11.00 -6.05 -1.22
N LEU A 218 -12.05 -6.26 -2.03
CA LEU A 218 -13.36 -6.67 -1.54
C LEU A 218 -13.31 -7.99 -0.76
N ASP A 219 -12.53 -8.96 -1.25
CA ASP A 219 -12.40 -10.29 -0.63
C ASP A 219 -11.66 -10.22 0.70
N ILE A 220 -10.70 -9.32 0.82
CA ILE A 220 -9.88 -9.09 2.02
C ILE A 220 -10.67 -8.27 3.06
N LEU A 221 -11.15 -7.10 2.65
CA LEU A 221 -11.66 -6.08 3.56
C LEU A 221 -13.10 -6.35 4.01
N MET A 222 -13.97 -6.82 3.09
CA MET A 222 -15.40 -6.97 3.35
C MET A 222 -15.78 -8.43 3.53
N ASN A 223 -15.44 -9.30 2.57
CA ASN A 223 -15.78 -10.72 2.63
C ASN A 223 -14.96 -11.49 3.67
N ARG A 224 -13.77 -10.96 4.06
CA ARG A 224 -12.85 -11.56 5.05
C ARG A 224 -12.52 -13.02 4.73
N SER A 225 -12.33 -13.31 3.43
CA SER A 225 -12.14 -14.66 2.90
C SER A 225 -10.69 -15.15 2.96
N VAL A 226 -9.79 -14.34 3.52
CA VAL A 226 -8.37 -14.62 3.68
C VAL A 226 -7.90 -14.35 5.10
N SER A 227 -6.79 -14.97 5.47
CA SER A 227 -6.11 -14.74 6.75
C SER A 227 -4.61 -14.96 6.57
N ASN A 228 -3.81 -14.11 7.24
CA ASN A 228 -2.37 -14.26 7.35
C ASN A 228 -1.93 -13.89 8.77
N SER A 229 -1.34 -14.84 9.49
CA SER A 229 -0.92 -14.64 10.89
C SER A 229 0.08 -13.49 11.07
N HIS A 230 0.83 -13.14 10.02
CA HIS A 230 1.79 -12.04 10.04
C HIS A 230 1.12 -10.67 10.31
N SER A 231 -0.16 -10.48 9.92
CA SER A 231 -0.91 -9.24 10.16
C SER A 231 -1.42 -9.08 11.61
N ALA A 232 -1.35 -10.12 12.43
CA ALA A 232 -2.01 -10.17 13.74
C ALA A 232 -1.60 -9.01 14.66
N GLU A 233 -0.31 -8.64 14.68
CA GLU A 233 0.18 -7.53 15.52
C GLU A 233 -0.31 -6.17 15.02
N LEU A 234 -0.37 -5.93 13.70
CA LEU A 234 -0.92 -4.70 13.15
C LEU A 234 -2.39 -4.56 13.51
N ARG A 235 -3.19 -5.60 13.27
CA ARG A 235 -4.62 -5.64 13.57
C ARG A 235 -4.89 -5.42 15.06
N ALA A 236 -4.11 -6.08 15.93
CA ALA A 236 -4.20 -5.91 17.38
C ALA A 236 -3.82 -4.48 17.80
N THR A 237 -2.81 -3.87 17.17
CA THR A 237 -2.40 -2.49 17.47
C THR A 237 -3.51 -1.50 17.12
N VAL A 238 -4.13 -1.64 15.95
CA VAL A 238 -5.24 -0.77 15.53
C VAL A 238 -6.48 -1.01 16.41
N GLY A 239 -6.80 -2.27 16.72
CA GLY A 239 -7.94 -2.61 17.58
C GLY A 239 -7.82 -2.05 19.00
N LYS A 240 -6.67 -2.23 19.64
CA LYS A 240 -6.43 -1.69 21.01
C LYS A 240 -6.52 -0.16 21.06
N ALA A 241 -6.06 0.52 20.01
CA ALA A 241 -6.13 1.98 19.94
C ALA A 241 -7.58 2.49 19.91
N VAL A 242 -8.50 1.74 19.32
CA VAL A 242 -9.95 2.06 19.34
C VAL A 242 -10.57 1.86 20.70
N ASP A 243 -10.13 0.83 21.42
CA ASP A 243 -10.67 0.50 22.76
C ASP A 243 -10.09 1.39 23.87
N GLY A 244 -9.17 2.28 23.57
CA GLY A 244 -8.51 3.15 24.55
C GLY A 244 -7.59 2.40 25.52
N LYS A 245 -7.05 1.25 25.10
CA LYS A 245 -6.17 0.37 25.88
C LYS A 245 -4.72 0.40 25.40
#